data_036bd5dc55c8a4ed3ba0b8c34ddf8a5a
#
_entry.id   036bd5dc55c8a4ed3ba0b8c34ddf8a5a
#
_cell.length_a   1.000
_cell.length_b   1.000
_cell.length_c   1.000
_cell.angle_alpha   90.00
_cell.angle_beta   90.00
_cell.angle_gamma   90.00
#
_symmetry.space_group_name_H-M   'P 1'
#
loop_
_entity.id
_entity.type
_entity.pdbx_description
1 polymer ?
#
loop_
_entity_poly.entity_id
_entity_poly.type
_entity_poly.pdbx_seq_one_letter_code
_entity_poly.pdbx_strand_id
1 'polypeptide(L)'
;AMLMAQQFGVDTGTIIEAIGNSAMDSPMFQTKKSLWANREFPPAFALKHASKDLNLAVKELEQAGKSLPAVETVAENYRQAVTAGYGEQDVAGVYLKLAER
;
A
#
# COMPACT_ATOMS: atom_id res chain seq x y z
N ALA A 1 5.54 2.14 7.05
CA ALA A 1 6.53 1.59 8.00
C ALA A 1 7.85 1.27 7.30
N MET A 2 7.86 0.46 6.24
CA MET A 2 9.10 0.03 5.55
C MET A 2 9.94 1.21 5.04
N LEU A 3 9.31 2.18 4.38
CA LEU A 3 10.01 3.35 3.86
C LEU A 3 10.57 4.23 4.97
N MET A 4 9.83 4.38 6.07
CA MET A 4 10.33 5.11 7.23
C MET A 4 11.53 4.42 7.84
N ALA A 5 11.47 3.10 7.98
CA ALA A 5 12.59 2.31 8.49
C ALA A 5 13.85 2.52 7.65
N GLN A 6 13.70 2.46 6.32
CA GLN A 6 14.81 2.70 5.39
C GLN A 6 15.39 4.10 5.55
N GLN A 7 14.52 5.10 5.70
CA GLN A 7 14.95 6.49 5.86
C GLN A 7 15.81 6.69 7.12
N PHE A 8 15.52 5.95 8.17
CA PHE A 8 16.23 6.05 9.44
C PHE A 8 17.30 4.96 9.64
N GLY A 9 17.64 4.24 8.58
CA GLY A 9 18.70 3.23 8.63
C GLY A 9 18.32 1.95 9.37
N VAL A 10 17.02 1.70 9.54
CA VAL A 10 16.54 0.46 10.16
C VAL A 10 16.34 -0.59 9.07
N ASP A 11 16.88 -1.78 9.28
CA ASP A 11 16.77 -2.88 8.34
C ASP A 11 15.31 -3.32 8.14
N THR A 12 14.93 -3.62 6.90
CA THR A 12 13.57 -4.04 6.56
C THR A 12 13.17 -5.31 7.32
N GLY A 13 14.07 -6.28 7.44
CA GLY A 13 13.81 -7.51 8.19
C GLY A 13 13.50 -7.23 9.66
N THR A 14 14.22 -6.28 10.25
CA THR A 14 14.01 -5.88 11.65
C THR A 14 12.63 -5.28 11.87
N ILE A 15 12.20 -4.37 10.98
CA ILE A 15 10.87 -3.76 11.13
C ILE A 15 9.76 -4.77 10.87
N ILE A 16 9.93 -5.69 9.93
CA ILE A 16 8.98 -6.77 9.67
C ILE A 16 8.81 -7.64 10.92
N GLU A 17 9.91 -8.03 11.55
CA GLU A 17 9.89 -8.82 12.78
C GLU A 17 9.19 -8.06 13.91
N ALA A 18 9.52 -6.78 14.09
CA ALA A 18 8.91 -5.95 15.12
C ALA A 18 7.39 -5.85 14.96
N ILE A 19 6.90 -5.63 13.74
CA ILE A 19 5.45 -5.57 13.47
C ILE A 19 4.81 -6.93 13.69
N GLY A 20 5.45 -8.01 13.23
CA GLY A 20 4.93 -9.37 13.35
C GLY A 20 4.81 -9.84 14.81
N ASN A 21 5.59 -9.26 15.72
CA ASN A 21 5.53 -9.56 17.15
C ASN A 21 4.71 -8.53 17.95
N SER A 22 3.98 -7.66 17.26
CA SER A 22 3.18 -6.60 17.89
C SER A 22 1.69 -6.86 17.74
N ALA A 23 0.88 -6.04 18.41
CA ALA A 23 -0.57 -6.04 18.27
C ALA A 23 -1.03 -5.62 16.86
N MET A 24 -0.12 -5.08 16.03
CA MET A 24 -0.41 -4.68 14.66
C MET A 24 -0.24 -5.81 13.65
N ASP A 25 0.18 -6.98 14.09
CA ASP A 25 0.25 -8.14 13.22
C ASP A 25 -1.15 -8.58 12.77
N SER A 26 -1.22 -9.15 11.58
CA SER A 26 -2.47 -9.64 11.01
C SER A 26 -2.18 -10.75 10.00
N PRO A 27 -3.18 -11.58 9.66
CA PRO A 27 -3.03 -12.54 8.56
C PRO A 27 -2.61 -11.87 7.25
N MET A 28 -3.13 -10.67 6.96
CA MET A 28 -2.76 -9.90 5.78
C MET A 28 -1.28 -9.51 5.82
N PHE A 29 -0.80 -9.01 6.96
CA PHE A 29 0.61 -8.65 7.10
C PHE A 29 1.51 -9.88 6.90
N GLN A 30 1.17 -11.02 7.50
CA GLN A 30 1.92 -12.26 7.35
C GLN A 30 1.98 -12.71 5.89
N THR A 31 0.91 -12.51 5.13
CA THR A 31 0.86 -12.84 3.71
C THR A 31 1.73 -11.91 2.87
N LYS A 32 1.78 -10.62 3.19
CA LYS A 32 2.42 -9.59 2.37
C LYS A 32 3.86 -9.29 2.75
N LYS A 33 4.32 -9.67 3.94
CA LYS A 33 5.65 -9.27 4.44
C LYS A 33 6.79 -9.66 3.52
N SER A 34 6.72 -10.84 2.89
CA SER A 34 7.76 -11.31 1.98
C SER A 34 7.85 -10.48 0.70
N LEU A 35 6.73 -9.89 0.27
CA LEU A 35 6.70 -9.04 -0.91
C LEU A 35 7.56 -7.79 -0.67
N TRP A 36 7.39 -7.15 0.49
CA TRP A 36 8.21 -5.99 0.85
C TRP A 36 9.67 -6.36 1.10
N ALA A 37 9.90 -7.51 1.74
CA ALA A 37 11.27 -7.96 2.00
C ALA A 37 12.05 -8.21 0.71
N ASN A 38 11.41 -8.83 -0.27
CA ASN A 38 12.02 -9.22 -1.54
C ASN A 38 11.89 -8.15 -2.63
N ARG A 39 11.04 -7.15 -2.41
CA ARG A 39 10.71 -6.10 -3.38
C ARG A 39 10.19 -6.66 -4.70
N GLU A 40 9.44 -7.75 -4.62
CA GLU A 40 8.77 -8.39 -5.72
C GLU A 40 7.29 -8.52 -5.38
N PHE A 41 6.43 -8.10 -6.30
CA PHE A 41 5.00 -7.96 -6.02
C PHE A 41 4.15 -8.72 -7.04
N PRO A 42 4.30 -10.06 -7.12
CA PRO A 42 3.40 -10.85 -7.97
C PRO A 42 1.97 -10.72 -7.46
N PRO A 43 1.01 -10.42 -8.33
CA PRO A 43 -0.33 -10.06 -7.89
C PRO A 43 -1.13 -11.25 -7.36
N ALA A 44 -1.58 -11.15 -6.11
CA ALA A 44 -2.72 -11.91 -5.61
C ALA A 44 -4.01 -11.10 -5.83
N PHE A 45 -3.90 -9.77 -5.63
CA PHE A 45 -4.93 -8.80 -5.96
C PHE A 45 -4.26 -7.60 -6.62
N ALA A 46 -4.58 -7.34 -7.89
CA ALA A 46 -3.88 -6.32 -8.67
C ALA A 46 -4.15 -4.91 -8.14
N LEU A 47 -3.11 -4.10 -8.09
CA LEU A 47 -3.15 -2.73 -7.59
C LEU A 47 -4.21 -1.88 -8.32
N LYS A 48 -4.38 -2.09 -9.63
CA LYS A 48 -5.40 -1.37 -10.40
C LYS A 48 -6.82 -1.60 -9.89
N HIS A 49 -7.10 -2.79 -9.36
CA HIS A 49 -8.42 -3.09 -8.78
C HIS A 49 -8.62 -2.38 -7.45
N ALA A 50 -7.59 -2.30 -6.62
CA ALA A 50 -7.64 -1.51 -5.39
C ALA A 50 -7.84 -0.02 -5.69
N SER A 51 -7.16 0.50 -6.70
CA SER A 51 -7.34 1.88 -7.15
C SER A 51 -8.79 2.15 -7.59
N LYS A 52 -9.36 1.23 -8.37
CA LYS A 52 -10.75 1.31 -8.80
C LYS A 52 -11.70 1.35 -7.60
N ASP A 53 -11.51 0.44 -6.65
CA ASP A 53 -12.37 0.35 -5.47
C ASP A 53 -12.30 1.62 -4.63
N LEU A 54 -11.09 2.16 -4.43
CA LEU A 54 -10.89 3.41 -3.69
C LEU A 54 -11.55 4.59 -4.40
N ASN A 55 -11.44 4.68 -5.71
CA ASN A 55 -12.06 5.75 -6.50
C ASN A 55 -13.58 5.67 -6.43
N LEU A 56 -14.15 4.46 -6.45
CA LEU A 56 -15.59 4.28 -6.26
C LEU A 56 -16.04 4.75 -4.88
N ALA A 57 -15.27 4.42 -3.83
CA ALA A 57 -15.57 4.85 -2.47
C ALA A 57 -15.56 6.39 -2.35
N VAL A 58 -14.53 7.04 -2.90
CA VAL A 58 -14.41 8.50 -2.90
C VAL A 58 -15.61 9.13 -3.62
N LYS A 59 -15.98 8.60 -4.79
CA LYS A 59 -17.11 9.10 -5.58
C LYS A 59 -18.43 9.00 -4.82
N GLU A 60 -18.67 7.85 -4.18
CA GLU A 60 -19.88 7.64 -3.40
C GLU A 60 -19.94 8.59 -2.19
N LEU A 61 -18.82 8.82 -1.53
CA LEU A 61 -18.72 9.77 -0.43
C LEU A 61 -19.02 11.20 -0.89
N GLU A 62 -18.46 11.61 -2.02
CA GLU A 62 -18.74 12.94 -2.61
C GLU A 62 -20.23 13.12 -2.90
N GLN A 63 -20.87 12.11 -3.46
CA GLN A 63 -22.32 12.15 -3.75
C GLN A 63 -23.15 12.25 -2.46
N ALA A 64 -22.65 11.67 -1.37
CA ALA A 64 -23.29 11.78 -0.06
C ALA A 64 -22.94 13.06 0.69
N GLY A 65 -22.17 13.97 0.09
CA GLY A 65 -21.75 15.22 0.70
C GLY A 65 -20.73 15.04 1.81
N LYS A 66 -19.96 13.94 1.79
CA LYS A 66 -18.99 13.59 2.80
C LYS A 66 -17.57 13.59 2.25
N SER A 67 -16.62 14.15 2.98
CA SER A 67 -15.20 14.09 2.68
C SER A 67 -14.48 13.35 3.80
N LEU A 68 -13.63 12.38 3.40
CA LEU A 68 -12.75 11.64 4.29
C LEU A 68 -11.32 11.78 3.76
N PRO A 69 -10.56 12.77 4.25
CA PRO A 69 -9.24 13.10 3.68
C PRO A 69 -8.26 11.93 3.63
N ALA A 70 -8.27 11.04 4.63
CA ALA A 70 -7.37 9.88 4.62
C ALA A 70 -7.69 8.93 3.46
N VAL A 71 -8.96 8.69 3.18
CA VAL A 71 -9.39 7.84 2.05
C VAL A 71 -8.99 8.49 0.72
N GLU A 72 -9.22 9.79 0.59
CA GLU A 72 -8.88 10.55 -0.62
C GLU A 72 -7.38 10.52 -0.90
N THR A 73 -6.55 10.68 0.13
CA THR A 73 -5.09 10.63 0.00
C THR A 73 -4.62 9.24 -0.43
N VAL A 74 -5.16 8.19 0.18
CA VAL A 74 -4.81 6.82 -0.19
C VAL A 74 -5.26 6.52 -1.63
N ALA A 75 -6.47 6.93 -2.02
CA ALA A 75 -6.97 6.77 -3.38
C ALA A 75 -6.03 7.43 -4.41
N GLU A 76 -5.54 8.64 -4.11
CA GLU A 76 -4.60 9.35 -4.97
C GLU A 76 -3.26 8.62 -5.07
N ASN A 77 -2.75 8.08 -3.96
CA ASN A 77 -1.51 7.29 -3.98
C ASN A 77 -1.64 6.09 -4.92
N TYR A 78 -2.77 5.39 -4.86
CA TYR A 78 -3.02 4.24 -5.74
C TYR A 78 -3.20 4.67 -7.19
N ARG A 79 -3.89 5.77 -7.46
CA ARG A 79 -4.06 6.31 -8.81
C ARG A 79 -2.70 6.65 -9.42
N GLN A 80 -1.83 7.30 -8.66
CA GLN A 80 -0.48 7.62 -9.11
C GLN A 80 0.35 6.36 -9.40
N ALA A 81 0.18 5.32 -8.58
CA ALA A 81 0.87 4.06 -8.81
C ALA A 81 0.42 3.39 -10.11
N VAL A 82 -0.87 3.43 -10.43
CA VAL A 82 -1.40 2.92 -11.71
C VAL A 82 -0.78 3.72 -12.86
N THR A 83 -0.78 5.04 -12.77
CA THR A 83 -0.22 5.93 -13.82
C THR A 83 1.28 5.66 -14.01
N ALA A 84 2.00 5.33 -12.94
CA ALA A 84 3.43 5.03 -13.01
C ALA A 84 3.75 3.63 -13.58
N GLY A 85 2.73 2.83 -13.89
CA GLY A 85 2.92 1.52 -14.51
C GLY A 85 2.87 0.33 -13.56
N TYR A 86 2.46 0.54 -12.30
CA TYR A 86 2.42 -0.53 -11.29
C TYR A 86 1.05 -1.21 -11.16
N GLY A 87 0.10 -0.91 -12.07
CA GLY A 87 -1.26 -1.42 -11.98
C GLY A 87 -1.41 -2.93 -11.96
N GLU A 88 -0.51 -3.65 -12.63
CA GLU A 88 -0.52 -5.11 -12.68
C GLU A 88 0.23 -5.77 -11.51
N GLN A 89 0.91 -4.99 -10.69
CA GLN A 89 1.56 -5.49 -9.49
C GLN A 89 0.53 -5.79 -8.40
N ASP A 90 0.93 -6.56 -7.37
CA ASP A 90 0.06 -6.77 -6.22
C ASP A 90 -0.32 -5.45 -5.54
N VAL A 91 -1.44 -5.43 -4.84
CA VAL A 91 -1.92 -4.26 -4.09
C VAL A 91 -0.85 -3.70 -3.14
N ALA A 92 -0.01 -4.57 -2.57
CA ALA A 92 1.11 -4.15 -1.72
C ALA A 92 2.18 -3.38 -2.49
N GLY A 93 2.16 -3.45 -3.82
CA GLY A 93 3.12 -2.79 -4.70
C GLY A 93 2.98 -1.28 -4.78
N VAL A 94 1.99 -0.69 -4.13
CA VAL A 94 1.94 0.78 -3.95
C VAL A 94 3.23 1.30 -3.31
N TYR A 95 3.89 0.46 -2.52
CA TYR A 95 5.23 0.70 -1.98
C TYR A 95 6.21 1.19 -3.05
N LEU A 96 6.18 0.59 -4.25
CA LEU A 96 7.10 0.94 -5.34
C LEU A 96 6.94 2.41 -5.76
N LYS A 97 5.71 2.88 -5.86
CA LYS A 97 5.45 4.29 -6.19
C LYS A 97 5.89 5.22 -5.06
N LEU A 98 5.56 4.87 -3.83
CA LEU A 98 5.93 5.68 -2.67
C LEU A 98 7.45 5.71 -2.44
N ALA A 99 8.17 4.68 -2.88
CA ALA A 99 9.64 4.63 -2.80
C ALA A 99 10.34 5.49 -3.85
N GLU A 100 9.64 5.91 -4.90
CA GLU A 100 10.20 6.79 -5.94
C GLU A 100 10.48 8.19 -5.37
N ARG A 101 11.57 8.78 -5.84
CA ARG A 101 11.97 10.12 -5.43
C ARG A 101 12.49 10.89 -6.61
#